data_eef058459caf015c6fae643c195b14df
#
_entry.id   eef058459caf015c6fae643c195b14df
#
_cell.length_a   1.000
_cell.length_b   1.000
_cell.length_c   1.000
_cell.angle_alpha   90.00
_cell.angle_beta   90.00
_cell.angle_gamma   90.00
#
_symmetry.space_group_name_H-M   'P 1'
#
loop_
_entity.id
_entity.type
_entity.pdbx_description
1 polymer ?
#
loop_
_entity_poly.entity_id
_entity_poly.type
_entity_poly.pdbx_seq_one_letter_code
_entity_poly.pdbx_strand_id
1 'polypeptide(L)'
;MNDQNEPAQLRFLEETAIRLRQNGFTVEPIEDHHLPVCWEKGRLCRITGKGSVLYRQENVDSIRAQDALQVVIDTAKMTLEYMAILEYAPQLKATDLTGDYRILADFGDAVLAGHPTERGVQFVTWEWDFDRKGVHHGHYFQDDYDAAKRGSAALSPDLSLAASYRTRFVPPPGAALPHS
;
A
#
# COMPACT_ATOMS: atom_id res chain seq x y z
N MET A 1 2.25 6.82 25.68
CA MET A 1 1.00 7.45 25.24
C MET A 1 0.97 7.51 23.75
N ASN A 2 0.48 6.49 23.06
CA ASN A 2 0.09 6.55 21.63
C ASN A 2 -0.60 5.23 21.22
N ASP A 3 -1.56 4.78 22.02
CA ASP A 3 -2.28 3.51 21.78
C ASP A 3 -3.18 3.53 20.52
N GLN A 4 -3.43 4.70 19.94
CA GLN A 4 -4.34 4.80 18.78
C GLN A 4 -3.68 4.40 17.46
N ASN A 5 -2.34 4.34 17.39
CA ASN A 5 -1.63 3.98 16.17
C ASN A 5 -1.18 2.51 16.14
N GLU A 6 -1.29 1.80 17.25
CA GLU A 6 -0.87 0.40 17.37
C GLU A 6 -1.63 -0.55 16.43
N PRO A 7 -2.98 -0.47 16.32
CA PRO A 7 -3.70 -1.33 15.38
C PRO A 7 -3.34 -1.09 13.92
N ALA A 8 -3.07 0.16 13.52
CA ALA A 8 -2.66 0.48 12.16
C ALA A 8 -1.26 -0.05 11.84
N GLN A 9 -0.34 0.04 12.80
CA GLN A 9 1.00 -0.54 12.68
C GLN A 9 0.96 -2.06 12.53
N LEU A 10 0.09 -2.73 13.29
CA LEU A 10 -0.08 -4.17 13.18
C LEU A 10 -0.64 -4.56 11.80
N ARG A 11 -1.69 -3.89 11.32
CA ARG A 11 -2.24 -4.13 9.97
C ARG A 11 -1.19 -3.92 8.88
N PHE A 12 -0.36 -2.90 8.99
CA PHE A 12 0.76 -2.67 8.08
C PHE A 12 1.75 -3.84 8.09
N LEU A 13 2.14 -4.34 9.26
CA LEU A 13 3.07 -5.46 9.38
C LEU A 13 2.46 -6.76 8.82
N GLU A 14 1.18 -7.01 9.09
CA GLU A 14 0.45 -8.17 8.55
C GLU A 14 0.39 -8.14 7.02
N GLU A 15 0.03 -7.00 6.44
CA GLU A 15 0.01 -6.81 4.99
C GLU A 15 1.41 -6.96 4.38
N THR A 16 2.42 -6.37 5.02
CA THR A 16 3.82 -6.51 4.58
C THR A 16 4.26 -7.96 4.60
N ALA A 17 3.87 -8.73 5.63
CA ALA A 17 4.16 -10.16 5.72
C ALA A 17 3.55 -10.94 4.53
N ILE A 18 2.32 -10.62 4.15
CA ILE A 18 1.67 -11.24 2.98
C ILE A 18 2.46 -10.94 1.71
N ARG A 19 2.82 -9.68 1.47
CA ARG A 19 3.58 -9.25 0.28
C ARG A 19 4.95 -9.90 0.21
N LEU A 20 5.67 -9.97 1.33
CA LEU A 20 6.99 -10.60 1.38
C LEU A 20 6.92 -12.10 1.10
N ARG A 21 5.90 -12.81 1.62
CA ARG A 21 5.70 -14.22 1.27
C ARG A 21 5.43 -14.42 -0.22
N GLN A 22 4.64 -13.54 -0.83
CA GLN A 22 4.39 -13.55 -2.28
C GLN A 22 5.66 -13.32 -3.09
N ASN A 23 6.61 -12.54 -2.55
CA ASN A 23 7.93 -12.31 -3.15
C ASN A 23 8.98 -13.39 -2.80
N GLY A 24 8.58 -14.47 -2.16
CA GLY A 24 9.45 -15.61 -1.87
C GLY A 24 10.26 -15.52 -0.57
N PHE A 25 9.99 -14.52 0.28
CA PHE A 25 10.62 -14.42 1.59
C PHE A 25 9.90 -15.29 2.62
N THR A 26 10.65 -15.75 3.60
CA THR A 26 10.10 -16.33 4.82
C THR A 26 10.00 -15.25 5.89
N VAL A 27 8.85 -15.13 6.52
CA VAL A 27 8.64 -14.21 7.63
C VAL A 27 8.26 -15.01 8.87
N GLU A 28 8.78 -14.57 10.00
CA GLU A 28 8.43 -15.12 11.31
C GLU A 28 7.22 -14.37 11.91
N PRO A 29 6.61 -14.89 12.97
CA PRO A 29 5.53 -14.19 13.67
C PRO A 29 5.96 -12.79 14.11
N ILE A 30 5.00 -11.85 14.08
CA ILE A 30 5.21 -10.48 14.55
C ILE A 30 5.43 -10.53 16.07
N GLU A 31 6.53 -9.96 16.52
CA GLU A 31 6.91 -9.87 17.94
C GLU A 31 7.32 -8.44 18.27
N ASP A 32 6.83 -7.90 19.39
CA ASP A 32 7.16 -6.54 19.86
C ASP A 32 7.05 -5.46 18.78
N HIS A 33 5.99 -5.51 17.96
CA HIS A 33 5.75 -4.62 16.82
C HIS A 33 6.84 -4.65 15.75
N HIS A 34 7.52 -5.79 15.61
CA HIS A 34 8.50 -6.04 14.55
C HIS A 34 8.11 -7.30 13.76
N LEU A 35 8.34 -7.24 12.46
CA LEU A 35 8.22 -8.37 11.54
C LEU A 35 9.61 -8.86 11.18
N PRO A 36 10.05 -10.01 11.69
CA PRO A 36 11.32 -10.62 11.31
C PRO A 36 11.22 -11.21 9.91
N VAL A 37 12.21 -10.92 9.06
CA VAL A 37 12.30 -11.39 7.67
C VAL A 37 13.53 -12.26 7.50
N CYS A 38 13.33 -13.45 6.97
CA CYS A 38 14.39 -14.40 6.63
C CYS A 38 14.51 -14.55 5.11
N TRP A 39 15.72 -14.73 4.65
CA TRP A 39 16.04 -14.99 3.27
C TRP A 39 17.05 -16.13 3.19
N GLU A 40 16.82 -17.07 2.26
CA GLU A 40 17.55 -18.33 2.22
C GLU A 40 17.48 -19.04 3.60
N LYS A 41 18.60 -19.23 4.28
CA LYS A 41 18.67 -19.98 5.55
C LYS A 41 18.90 -19.08 6.78
N GLY A 42 18.81 -17.76 6.64
CA GLY A 42 19.18 -16.85 7.71
C GLY A 42 18.28 -15.65 7.86
N ARG A 43 18.43 -14.98 9.01
CA ARG A 43 17.78 -13.71 9.26
C ARG A 43 18.37 -12.62 8.36
N LEU A 44 17.53 -11.96 7.56
CA LEU A 44 17.95 -10.83 6.73
C LEU A 44 17.81 -9.51 7.47
N CYS A 45 16.62 -9.24 7.99
CA CYS A 45 16.28 -7.99 8.63
C CYS A 45 15.03 -8.13 9.50
N ARG A 46 14.59 -7.04 10.08
CA ARG A 46 13.28 -6.90 10.71
C ARG A 46 12.65 -5.56 10.33
N ILE A 47 11.33 -5.53 10.21
CA ILE A 47 10.57 -4.33 9.85
C ILE A 47 9.81 -3.87 11.09
N THR A 48 9.91 -2.59 11.42
CA THR A 48 9.17 -1.99 12.53
C THR A 48 7.74 -1.64 12.09
N GLY A 49 6.82 -1.50 13.02
CA GLY A 49 5.46 -1.01 12.76
C GLY A 49 5.38 0.37 12.11
N LYS A 50 6.48 1.12 12.09
CA LYS A 50 6.61 2.42 11.41
C LYS A 50 7.25 2.32 10.02
N GLY A 51 7.53 1.10 9.54
CA GLY A 51 8.10 0.85 8.21
C GLY A 51 9.62 0.96 8.11
N SER A 52 10.34 1.15 9.22
CA SER A 52 11.80 1.12 9.20
C SER A 52 12.32 -0.30 9.07
N VAL A 53 13.29 -0.50 8.19
CA VAL A 53 13.95 -1.80 7.99
C VAL A 53 15.30 -1.79 8.73
N LEU A 54 15.42 -2.67 9.71
CA LEU A 54 16.59 -2.79 10.58
C LEU A 54 17.35 -4.08 10.24
N TYR A 55 18.63 -3.99 9.98
CA TYR A 55 19.49 -5.13 9.64
C TYR A 55 20.87 -5.03 10.28
N ARG A 56 21.57 -6.14 10.35
CA ARG A 56 22.98 -6.18 10.72
C ARG A 56 23.83 -6.26 9.47
N GLN A 57 24.96 -5.58 9.44
CA GLN A 57 25.86 -5.57 8.29
C GLN A 57 26.30 -6.98 7.88
N GLU A 58 26.53 -7.87 8.85
CA GLU A 58 26.90 -9.26 8.63
C GLU A 58 25.85 -10.08 7.85
N ASN A 59 24.57 -9.66 7.90
CA ASN A 59 23.48 -10.35 7.20
C ASN A 59 23.34 -9.91 5.73
N VAL A 60 24.05 -8.85 5.33
CA VAL A 60 23.97 -8.23 4.00
C VAL A 60 25.36 -8.02 3.39
N ASP A 61 26.28 -8.92 3.68
CA ASP A 61 27.68 -8.88 3.24
C ASP A 61 27.86 -9.30 1.76
N SER A 62 26.86 -9.94 1.16
CA SER A 62 26.88 -10.34 -0.23
C SER A 62 25.95 -9.46 -1.09
N ILE A 63 26.28 -9.33 -2.38
CA ILE A 63 25.45 -8.59 -3.37
C ILE A 63 24.02 -9.18 -3.40
N ARG A 64 23.89 -10.50 -3.38
CA ARG A 64 22.57 -11.15 -3.39
C ARG A 64 21.74 -10.81 -2.13
N ALA A 65 22.39 -10.74 -0.96
CA ALA A 65 21.71 -10.33 0.26
C ALA A 65 21.32 -8.85 0.24
N GLN A 66 22.14 -8.00 -0.35
CA GLN A 66 21.82 -6.57 -0.55
C GLN A 66 20.65 -6.39 -1.50
N ASP A 67 20.62 -7.13 -2.60
CA ASP A 67 19.50 -7.13 -3.55
C ASP A 67 18.20 -7.61 -2.86
N ALA A 68 18.28 -8.67 -2.08
CA ALA A 68 17.14 -9.16 -1.31
C ALA A 68 16.67 -8.12 -0.27
N LEU A 69 17.58 -7.47 0.43
CA LEU A 69 17.24 -6.38 1.35
C LEU A 69 16.55 -5.22 0.64
N GLN A 70 17.00 -4.85 -0.57
CA GLN A 70 16.37 -3.79 -1.35
C GLN A 70 14.92 -4.13 -1.70
N VAL A 71 14.64 -5.38 -2.08
CA VAL A 71 13.25 -5.85 -2.32
C VAL A 71 12.40 -5.71 -1.06
N VAL A 72 12.93 -6.04 0.11
CA VAL A 72 12.22 -5.86 1.38
C VAL A 72 11.95 -4.38 1.67
N ILE A 73 12.93 -3.52 1.46
CA ILE A 73 12.78 -2.06 1.66
C ILE A 73 11.69 -1.50 0.73
N ASP A 74 11.73 -1.84 -0.55
CA ASP A 74 10.76 -1.36 -1.53
C ASP A 74 9.35 -1.88 -1.24
N THR A 75 9.23 -3.15 -0.84
CA THR A 75 7.96 -3.74 -0.43
C THR A 75 7.39 -3.04 0.81
N ALA A 76 8.21 -2.79 1.83
CA ALA A 76 7.77 -2.11 3.03
C ALA A 76 7.33 -0.67 2.76
N LYS A 77 8.07 0.08 1.93
CA LYS A 77 7.72 1.44 1.54
C LYS A 77 6.39 1.50 0.79
N MET A 78 6.22 0.66 -0.21
CA MET A 78 5.01 0.59 -1.01
C MET A 78 3.80 0.19 -0.15
N THR A 79 3.95 -0.81 0.70
CA THR A 79 2.90 -1.26 1.61
C THR A 79 2.52 -0.16 2.59
N LEU A 80 3.50 0.55 3.15
CA LEU A 80 3.24 1.65 4.06
C LEU A 80 2.45 2.78 3.38
N GLU A 81 2.76 3.08 2.12
CA GLU A 81 2.07 4.11 1.34
C GLU A 81 0.59 3.81 1.21
N TYR A 82 0.22 2.66 0.66
CA TYR A 82 -1.20 2.39 0.44
C TYR A 82 -1.96 2.03 1.72
N MET A 83 -1.31 1.43 2.71
CA MET A 83 -1.95 1.14 4.00
C MET A 83 -2.24 2.43 4.78
N ALA A 84 -1.36 3.42 4.72
CA ALA A 84 -1.61 4.73 5.32
C ALA A 84 -2.80 5.45 4.67
N ILE A 85 -2.94 5.36 3.34
CA ILE A 85 -4.09 5.90 2.63
C ILE A 85 -5.36 5.12 2.98
N LEU A 86 -5.29 3.80 2.98
CA LEU A 86 -6.42 2.91 3.22
C LEU A 86 -7.05 3.11 4.59
N GLU A 87 -6.26 3.48 5.60
CA GLU A 87 -6.73 3.71 6.97
C GLU A 87 -7.82 4.80 7.03
N TYR A 88 -7.74 5.80 6.16
CA TYR A 88 -8.69 6.92 6.11
C TYR A 88 -9.49 6.98 4.81
N ALA A 89 -9.27 6.04 3.90
CA ALA A 89 -9.91 6.04 2.60
C ALA A 89 -11.43 5.88 2.72
N PRO A 90 -12.22 6.70 2.04
CA PRO A 90 -13.66 6.54 2.02
C PRO A 90 -14.06 5.29 1.24
N GLN A 91 -15.17 4.71 1.62
CA GLN A 91 -15.74 3.60 0.87
C GLN A 91 -16.19 4.06 -0.52
N LEU A 92 -15.84 3.29 -1.55
CA LEU A 92 -16.34 3.50 -2.90
C LEU A 92 -17.80 3.02 -2.96
N LYS A 93 -18.70 3.98 -3.11
CA LYS A 93 -20.13 3.72 -3.26
C LYS A 93 -20.51 3.88 -4.72
N ALA A 94 -20.86 2.79 -5.37
CA ALA A 94 -21.32 2.77 -6.75
C ALA A 94 -22.47 1.79 -6.89
N THR A 95 -23.38 2.08 -7.83
CA THR A 95 -24.50 1.20 -8.16
C THR A 95 -23.94 -0.15 -8.64
N ASP A 96 -24.52 -1.24 -8.15
CA ASP A 96 -24.15 -2.62 -8.50
C ASP A 96 -22.73 -3.05 -8.08
N LEU A 97 -21.99 -2.22 -7.35
CA LEU A 97 -20.73 -2.62 -6.79
C LEU A 97 -20.92 -3.26 -5.41
N THR A 98 -20.53 -4.52 -5.30
CA THR A 98 -20.54 -5.26 -4.03
C THR A 98 -19.11 -5.45 -3.52
N GLY A 99 -18.90 -5.28 -2.22
CA GLY A 99 -17.60 -5.43 -1.59
C GLY A 99 -17.11 -4.15 -0.91
N ASP A 100 -16.09 -4.30 -0.06
CA ASP A 100 -15.47 -3.18 0.65
C ASP A 100 -14.32 -2.60 -0.17
N TYR A 101 -14.67 -1.81 -1.18
CA TYR A 101 -13.71 -1.06 -1.96
C TYR A 101 -13.51 0.32 -1.36
N ARG A 102 -12.25 0.70 -1.19
CA ARG A 102 -11.84 1.99 -0.63
C ARG A 102 -11.19 2.84 -1.69
N ILE A 103 -11.54 4.13 -1.76
CA ILE A 103 -10.96 5.06 -2.73
C ILE A 103 -9.55 5.43 -2.28
N LEU A 104 -8.54 4.97 -3.02
CA LEU A 104 -7.14 5.33 -2.78
C LEU A 104 -6.75 6.61 -3.51
N ALA A 105 -7.28 6.81 -4.71
CA ALA A 105 -7.11 8.05 -5.47
C ALA A 105 -8.29 8.26 -6.42
N ASP A 106 -8.69 9.51 -6.61
CA ASP A 106 -9.74 9.93 -7.55
C ASP A 106 -9.15 10.96 -8.52
N PHE A 107 -9.21 10.64 -9.80
CA PHE A 107 -8.64 11.43 -10.88
C PHE A 107 -9.71 12.17 -11.71
N GLY A 108 -10.92 12.29 -11.19
CA GLY A 108 -12.04 12.90 -11.87
C GLY A 108 -12.84 11.91 -12.69
N ASP A 109 -12.28 11.43 -13.80
CA ASP A 109 -12.95 10.43 -14.66
C ASP A 109 -12.63 8.99 -14.26
N ALA A 110 -11.53 8.78 -13.56
CA ALA A 110 -11.09 7.47 -13.10
C ALA A 110 -10.86 7.43 -11.59
N VAL A 111 -11.03 6.25 -11.00
CA VAL A 111 -10.80 6.01 -9.58
C VAL A 111 -9.89 4.79 -9.40
N LEU A 112 -8.91 4.91 -8.51
CA LEU A 112 -8.13 3.79 -8.00
C LEU A 112 -8.70 3.36 -6.66
N ALA A 113 -9.07 2.11 -6.55
CA ALA A 113 -9.61 1.54 -5.33
C ALA A 113 -8.77 0.37 -4.83
N GLY A 114 -8.76 0.20 -3.51
CA GLY A 114 -8.20 -0.95 -2.80
C GLY A 114 -9.32 -1.75 -2.13
N HIS A 115 -9.20 -3.06 -2.20
CA HIS A 115 -10.12 -3.99 -1.56
C HIS A 115 -9.34 -4.89 -0.61
N PRO A 116 -9.45 -4.70 0.72
CA PRO A 116 -8.81 -5.57 1.69
C PRO A 116 -9.37 -6.99 1.61
N THR A 117 -8.50 -7.98 1.50
CA THR A 117 -8.85 -9.40 1.51
C THR A 117 -7.91 -10.18 2.43
N GLU A 118 -8.24 -11.43 2.71
CA GLU A 118 -7.35 -12.33 3.48
C GLU A 118 -6.01 -12.59 2.77
N ARG A 119 -5.94 -12.34 1.45
CA ARG A 119 -4.73 -12.48 0.63
C ARG A 119 -3.99 -11.16 0.42
N GLY A 120 -4.33 -10.16 1.22
CA GLY A 120 -3.84 -8.80 1.09
C GLY A 120 -4.77 -7.91 0.29
N VAL A 121 -4.40 -6.64 0.18
CA VAL A 121 -5.18 -5.64 -0.55
C VAL A 121 -5.10 -5.90 -2.04
N GLN A 122 -6.25 -5.93 -2.71
CA GLN A 122 -6.37 -6.05 -4.15
C GLN A 122 -6.67 -4.66 -4.74
N PHE A 123 -6.08 -4.37 -5.90
CA PHE A 123 -6.20 -3.06 -6.53
C PHE A 123 -6.98 -3.14 -7.83
N VAL A 124 -7.80 -2.14 -8.07
CA VAL A 124 -8.59 -1.99 -9.28
C VAL A 124 -8.72 -0.53 -9.66
N THR A 125 -8.76 -0.26 -10.95
CA THR A 125 -9.13 1.05 -11.48
C THR A 125 -10.43 0.94 -12.24
N TRP A 126 -11.29 1.93 -12.08
CA TRP A 126 -12.54 2.07 -12.84
C TRP A 126 -12.66 3.47 -13.42
N GLU A 127 -13.43 3.57 -14.46
CA GLU A 127 -13.95 4.84 -14.96
C GLU A 127 -15.28 5.14 -14.27
N TRP A 128 -15.51 6.41 -13.88
CA TRP A 128 -16.79 6.84 -13.36
C TRP A 128 -17.82 6.97 -14.47
N ASP A 129 -19.06 6.63 -14.18
CA ASP A 129 -20.18 7.04 -15.02
C ASP A 129 -20.32 8.57 -15.02
N PHE A 130 -21.01 9.10 -16.02
CA PHE A 130 -21.19 10.54 -16.16
C PHE A 130 -21.78 11.22 -14.92
N ASP A 131 -22.70 10.55 -14.24
CA ASP A 131 -23.34 11.07 -13.02
C ASP A 131 -22.59 10.65 -11.73
N ARG A 132 -21.48 9.93 -11.85
CA ARG A 132 -20.65 9.40 -10.75
C ARG A 132 -21.40 8.51 -9.76
N LYS A 133 -22.48 7.87 -10.19
CA LYS A 133 -23.25 6.90 -9.39
C LYS A 133 -22.81 5.47 -9.61
N GLY A 134 -22.18 5.19 -10.71
CA GLY A 134 -21.67 3.89 -11.10
C GLY A 134 -20.22 3.94 -11.57
N VAL A 135 -19.63 2.79 -11.72
CA VAL A 135 -18.28 2.60 -12.27
C VAL A 135 -18.31 1.52 -13.35
N HIS A 136 -17.46 1.68 -14.35
CA HIS A 136 -17.34 0.73 -15.46
C HIS A 136 -15.90 0.58 -15.90
N HIS A 137 -15.64 -0.31 -16.86
CA HIS A 137 -14.31 -0.60 -17.43
C HIS A 137 -13.25 -0.90 -16.35
N GLY A 138 -13.57 -1.85 -15.46
CA GLY A 138 -12.65 -2.24 -14.38
C GLY A 138 -11.39 -2.92 -14.89
N HIS A 139 -10.22 -2.40 -14.50
CA HIS A 139 -8.93 -3.05 -14.68
C HIS A 139 -8.42 -3.52 -13.33
N TYR A 140 -8.29 -4.84 -13.19
CA TYR A 140 -7.89 -5.50 -11.95
C TYR A 140 -6.39 -5.78 -11.99
N PHE A 141 -5.67 -5.24 -11.04
CA PHE A 141 -4.21 -5.37 -10.91
C PHE A 141 -3.79 -6.36 -9.83
N GLN A 142 -4.76 -6.99 -9.19
CA GLN A 142 -4.55 -7.88 -8.06
C GLN A 142 -3.74 -7.18 -6.96
N ASP A 143 -2.52 -7.63 -6.67
CA ASP A 143 -1.63 -7.10 -5.65
C ASP A 143 -0.60 -6.10 -6.17
N ASP A 144 -0.61 -5.78 -7.47
CA ASP A 144 0.34 -4.85 -8.08
C ASP A 144 -0.12 -3.39 -7.97
N TYR A 145 0.20 -2.77 -6.85
CA TYR A 145 -0.12 -1.37 -6.57
C TYR A 145 0.55 -0.40 -7.55
N ASP A 146 1.79 -0.65 -7.94
CA ASP A 146 2.50 0.22 -8.89
C ASP A 146 1.91 0.16 -10.29
N ALA A 147 1.52 -1.02 -10.75
CA ALA A 147 0.79 -1.16 -12.01
C ALA A 147 -0.58 -0.47 -11.96
N ALA A 148 -1.28 -0.57 -10.84
CA ALA A 148 -2.57 0.11 -10.64
C ALA A 148 -2.43 1.64 -10.67
N LYS A 149 -1.40 2.20 -10.06
CA LYS A 149 -1.09 3.64 -10.13
C LYS A 149 -0.79 4.09 -11.57
N ARG A 150 0.02 3.33 -12.30
CA ARG A 150 0.31 3.61 -13.72
C ARG A 150 -0.94 3.50 -14.60
N GLY A 151 -1.77 2.49 -14.35
CA GLY A 151 -3.04 2.29 -15.05
C GLY A 151 -4.01 3.46 -14.85
N SER A 152 -4.13 3.97 -13.62
CA SER A 152 -4.96 5.14 -13.31
C SER A 152 -4.49 6.40 -14.03
N ALA A 153 -3.19 6.64 -14.10
CA ALA A 153 -2.60 7.78 -14.81
C ALA A 153 -2.86 7.72 -16.32
N ALA A 154 -2.89 6.52 -16.91
CA ALA A 154 -3.17 6.34 -18.33
C ALA A 154 -4.63 6.61 -18.70
N LEU A 155 -5.58 6.42 -17.75
CA LEU A 155 -7.01 6.69 -17.95
C LEU A 155 -7.35 8.19 -17.87
N SER A 156 -6.45 9.01 -17.35
CA SER A 156 -6.64 10.47 -17.20
C SER A 156 -5.56 11.23 -17.96
N PRO A 157 -5.67 11.41 -19.29
CA PRO A 157 -4.62 11.99 -20.13
C PRO A 157 -4.23 13.43 -19.77
N ASP A 158 -5.07 14.18 -19.09
CA ASP A 158 -4.78 15.56 -18.66
C ASP A 158 -3.75 15.66 -17.52
N LEU A 159 -3.35 14.54 -16.93
CA LEU A 159 -2.36 14.50 -15.86
C LEU A 159 -0.96 14.07 -16.32
N SER A 160 -0.74 13.96 -17.63
CA SER A 160 0.49 13.40 -18.21
C SER A 160 1.75 14.24 -17.99
N LEU A 161 1.69 15.39 -17.33
CA LEU A 161 2.85 16.26 -17.10
C LEU A 161 3.14 16.58 -15.63
N ALA A 162 2.30 16.17 -14.71
CA ALA A 162 2.58 16.30 -13.28
C ALA A 162 2.95 14.93 -12.70
N ALA A 163 4.08 14.38 -13.12
CA ALA A 163 4.70 13.19 -12.55
C ALA A 163 5.21 13.41 -11.10
N SER A 164 4.58 14.28 -10.38
CA SER A 164 4.62 14.34 -8.93
C SER A 164 3.30 13.77 -8.48
N TYR A 165 3.29 12.50 -8.11
CA TYR A 165 2.21 11.87 -7.39
C TYR A 165 1.92 12.65 -6.11
N ARG A 166 1.31 13.81 -6.24
CA ARG A 166 0.60 14.43 -5.15
C ARG A 166 -0.73 13.68 -5.06
N THR A 167 -0.71 12.55 -4.36
CA THR A 167 -1.91 12.07 -3.72
C THR A 167 -2.58 13.32 -3.15
N ARG A 168 -3.76 13.69 -3.63
CA ARG A 168 -4.58 14.63 -2.89
C ARG A 168 -4.97 13.90 -1.62
N PHE A 169 -4.09 14.03 -0.63
CA PHE A 169 -4.41 13.71 0.74
C PHE A 169 -5.63 14.56 1.08
N VAL A 170 -6.77 13.92 1.21
CA VAL A 170 -7.93 14.53 1.85
C VAL A 170 -7.68 14.34 3.33
N PRO A 171 -7.23 15.39 4.06
CA PRO A 171 -7.05 15.24 5.49
C PRO A 171 -8.40 14.93 6.13
N PRO A 172 -8.43 14.11 7.18
CA PRO A 172 -9.66 13.86 7.91
C PRO A 172 -10.23 15.18 8.41
N PRO A 173 -11.56 15.35 8.43
CA PRO A 173 -12.17 16.55 8.93
C PRO A 173 -11.72 16.79 10.38
N GLY A 174 -10.97 17.88 10.61
CA GLY A 174 -10.45 18.26 11.92
C GLY A 174 -8.93 18.32 12.07
N ALA A 175 -8.13 17.93 11.07
CA ALA A 175 -6.69 18.11 11.11
C ALA A 175 -6.33 19.56 10.74
N ALA A 176 -5.93 20.34 11.73
CA ALA A 176 -5.40 21.70 11.51
C ALA A 176 -4.04 21.58 10.78
N LEU A 177 -3.88 22.32 9.68
CA LEU A 177 -2.59 22.47 9.02
C LEU A 177 -1.61 23.20 9.95
N PRO A 178 -0.36 22.78 10.06
CA PRO A 178 0.65 23.57 10.77
C PRO A 178 0.85 24.88 9.99
N HIS A 179 0.66 26.00 10.67
CA HIS A 179 1.01 27.31 10.15
C HIS A 179 2.54 27.41 10.01
N SER A 180 2.98 27.83 8.83
CA SER A 180 4.37 28.19 8.52
C SER A 180 4.79 29.38 9.37
#